data_15979a2dc4ed993d7dcf74d6a3bfc3c8
#
_entry.id   15979a2dc4ed993d7dcf74d6a3bfc3c8
#
_cell.length_a   1.000
_cell.length_b   1.000
_cell.length_c   1.000
_cell.angle_alpha   90.00
_cell.angle_beta   90.00
_cell.angle_gamma   90.00
#
_symmetry.space_group_name_H-M   'P 1'
#
loop_
_entity.id
_entity.type
_entity.pdbx_description
1 polymer ?
#
loop_
_entity_poly.entity_id
_entity_poly.type
_entity_poly.pdbx_seq_one_letter_code
_entity_poly.pdbx_strand_id
1 'polypeptide(L)'
;SSAASDVYKRQGFGSPNKSGKASSHGSPLGEDEIKLVRKKLKWNYESFKIPNNLLNEWKSIGKKAEGKAKKHESKYKKIFKNSSLRPLKNLIEKKKNEYLKNLKPLATRKTSEMFLDIVSKLPNLIGGSADLAGSNNTKTKSHKIIKPSNFLGNYIHYGVREHAMCGIMNGIALHSDLIPYGGTFLIFSDYCKPSIRLAAMMKQRVIS
;
A
#
# COMPACT_ATOMS: atom_id res chain seq x y z
N SER A 1 22.17 -0.07 -0.34
CA SER A 1 21.64 -1.13 -0.44
C SER A 1 21.96 -2.42 0.28
N SER A 2 22.38 -3.51 -0.34
CA SER A 2 22.52 -4.82 0.30
C SER A 2 23.45 -4.84 1.52
N ALA A 3 24.58 -4.13 1.47
CA ALA A 3 25.55 -4.09 2.57
C ALA A 3 24.99 -3.53 3.89
N ALA A 4 24.14 -2.53 3.84
CA ALA A 4 23.48 -2.00 5.04
C ALA A 4 22.48 -2.99 5.65
N SER A 5 21.82 -3.81 4.81
CA SER A 5 20.93 -4.90 5.28
C SER A 5 21.69 -6.00 5.96
N ASP A 6 22.92 -6.30 5.53
CA ASP A 6 23.75 -7.37 6.07
C ASP A 6 24.30 -7.05 7.48
N VAL A 7 24.44 -5.77 7.81
CA VAL A 7 24.83 -5.34 9.16
C VAL A 7 23.78 -5.70 10.22
N TYR A 8 22.50 -5.67 9.84
CA TYR A 8 21.38 -5.92 10.77
C TYR A 8 20.75 -7.30 10.63
N LYS A 9 21.03 -8.01 9.54
CA LYS A 9 20.44 -9.34 9.25
C LYS A 9 21.55 -10.36 9.05
N ARG A 10 21.81 -11.15 10.06
CA ARG A 10 22.74 -12.28 9.94
C ARG A 10 21.95 -13.54 9.61
N GLN A 11 22.05 -14.01 8.38
CA GLN A 11 21.41 -15.26 7.95
C GLN A 11 21.93 -16.44 8.77
N GLY A 12 21.05 -17.38 9.12
CA GLY A 12 21.40 -18.52 9.94
C GLY A 12 21.84 -18.14 11.36
N PHE A 13 21.33 -17.02 11.90
CA PHE A 13 21.65 -16.60 13.27
C PHE A 13 21.42 -17.74 14.27
N GLY A 14 22.37 -17.94 15.15
CA GLY A 14 22.36 -19.04 16.14
C GLY A 14 22.97 -20.35 15.63
N SER A 15 23.15 -20.52 14.32
CA SER A 15 23.82 -21.70 13.77
C SER A 15 25.34 -21.62 14.00
N PRO A 16 25.97 -22.63 14.67
CA PRO A 16 27.39 -22.65 14.86
C PRO A 16 28.19 -22.73 13.57
N ASN A 17 27.72 -23.52 12.59
CA ASN A 17 28.49 -23.83 11.39
C ASN A 17 28.03 -23.01 10.15
N LYS A 18 26.78 -22.53 10.10
CA LYS A 18 26.17 -21.89 8.89
C LYS A 18 25.83 -20.42 9.07
N SER A 19 25.98 -19.83 10.25
CA SER A 19 25.67 -18.42 10.50
C SER A 19 26.52 -17.49 9.64
N GLY A 20 25.88 -16.61 8.90
CA GLY A 20 26.52 -15.65 8.00
C GLY A 20 27.10 -16.23 6.70
N LYS A 21 26.84 -17.51 6.41
CA LYS A 21 27.29 -18.16 5.16
C LYS A 21 26.21 -18.17 4.10
N ALA A 22 26.60 -18.08 2.83
CA ALA A 22 25.69 -18.19 1.69
C ALA A 22 24.89 -19.51 1.69
N SER A 23 25.46 -20.59 2.23
CA SER A 23 24.80 -21.91 2.36
C SER A 23 23.57 -21.92 3.27
N SER A 24 23.32 -20.87 4.05
CA SER A 24 22.10 -20.71 4.84
C SER A 24 21.01 -19.89 4.14
N HIS A 25 21.30 -19.40 2.93
CA HIS A 25 20.34 -18.63 2.13
C HIS A 25 19.50 -19.55 1.24
N GLY A 26 18.20 -19.63 1.54
CA GLY A 26 17.25 -20.41 0.73
C GLY A 26 17.39 -21.95 0.86
N SER A 27 18.21 -22.43 1.80
CA SER A 27 18.40 -23.85 2.08
C SER A 27 18.12 -24.17 3.54
N PRO A 28 17.48 -25.31 3.85
CA PRO A 28 17.28 -25.72 5.24
C PRO A 28 18.62 -26.00 5.92
N LEU A 29 18.69 -25.72 7.22
CA LEU A 29 19.90 -25.95 8.00
C LEU A 29 20.26 -27.44 8.11
N GLY A 30 19.27 -28.33 8.06
CA GLY A 30 19.40 -29.76 8.31
C GLY A 30 19.26 -30.10 9.80
N GLU A 31 18.86 -31.35 10.09
CA GLU A 31 18.50 -31.76 11.47
C GLU A 31 19.62 -31.61 12.46
N ASP A 32 20.84 -31.99 12.08
CA ASP A 32 21.99 -31.92 13.00
C ASP A 32 22.39 -30.49 13.34
N GLU A 33 22.34 -29.59 12.34
CA GLU A 33 22.58 -28.17 12.59
C GLU A 33 21.48 -27.55 13.45
N ILE A 34 20.22 -27.95 13.24
CA ILE A 34 19.10 -27.52 14.08
C ILE A 34 19.30 -27.92 15.53
N LYS A 35 19.79 -29.13 15.83
CA LYS A 35 20.11 -29.55 17.19
C LYS A 35 21.14 -28.63 17.82
N LEU A 36 22.19 -28.26 17.07
CA LEU A 36 23.23 -27.34 17.54
C LEU A 36 22.68 -25.92 17.78
N VAL A 37 21.84 -25.43 16.89
CA VAL A 37 21.14 -24.12 17.04
C VAL A 37 20.30 -24.13 18.32
N ARG A 38 19.49 -25.16 18.53
CA ARG A 38 18.62 -25.29 19.71
C ARG A 38 19.47 -25.29 21.00
N LYS A 39 20.58 -26.05 21.04
CA LYS A 39 21.49 -26.07 22.16
C LYS A 39 22.09 -24.68 22.41
N LYS A 40 22.57 -24.01 21.38
CA LYS A 40 23.18 -22.68 21.49
C LYS A 40 22.19 -21.61 21.95
N LEU A 41 20.95 -21.65 21.45
CA LEU A 41 19.89 -20.71 21.82
C LEU A 41 19.14 -21.14 23.09
N LYS A 42 19.55 -22.26 23.73
CA LYS A 42 18.88 -22.84 24.93
C LYS A 42 17.37 -23.06 24.69
N TRP A 43 17.00 -23.46 23.45
CA TRP A 43 15.62 -23.73 23.09
C TRP A 43 15.28 -25.20 23.27
N ASN A 44 14.72 -25.55 24.43
CA ASN A 44 14.44 -26.93 24.83
C ASN A 44 13.01 -27.40 24.56
N TYR A 45 12.23 -26.61 23.81
CA TYR A 45 10.83 -26.92 23.51
C TYR A 45 10.72 -27.78 22.26
N GLU A 46 9.68 -28.57 22.16
CA GLU A 46 9.36 -29.36 20.97
C GLU A 46 9.19 -28.49 19.73
N SER A 47 9.25 -29.10 18.53
CA SER A 47 9.01 -28.40 17.28
C SER A 47 7.60 -27.80 17.25
N PHE A 48 7.49 -26.57 16.77
CA PHE A 48 6.24 -25.79 16.70
C PHE A 48 5.57 -25.47 18.04
N LYS A 49 6.22 -25.73 19.16
CA LYS A 49 5.71 -25.44 20.49
C LYS A 49 6.33 -24.18 21.05
N ILE A 50 5.50 -23.17 21.27
CA ILE A 50 5.89 -21.90 21.86
C ILE A 50 5.53 -21.92 23.35
N PRO A 51 6.48 -21.56 24.26
CA PRO A 51 6.19 -21.48 25.69
C PRO A 51 5.03 -20.53 25.99
N ASN A 52 4.16 -20.93 26.92
CA ASN A 52 2.96 -20.17 27.24
C ASN A 52 3.24 -18.74 27.74
N ASN A 53 4.33 -18.52 28.46
CA ASN A 53 4.73 -17.17 28.87
C ASN A 53 5.02 -16.26 27.67
N LEU A 54 5.82 -16.71 26.70
CA LEU A 54 6.11 -15.97 25.48
C LEU A 54 4.86 -15.77 24.62
N LEU A 55 4.06 -16.83 24.49
CA LEU A 55 2.80 -16.75 23.72
C LEU A 55 1.81 -15.75 24.34
N ASN A 56 1.70 -15.74 25.67
CA ASN A 56 0.82 -14.81 26.37
C ASN A 56 1.32 -13.38 26.29
N GLU A 57 2.62 -13.15 26.39
CA GLU A 57 3.24 -11.84 26.21
C GLU A 57 2.94 -11.31 24.79
N TRP A 58 3.20 -12.13 23.75
CA TRP A 58 2.90 -11.78 22.36
C TRP A 58 1.41 -11.46 22.14
N LYS A 59 0.52 -12.30 22.65
CA LYS A 59 -0.94 -12.08 22.58
C LYS A 59 -1.36 -10.81 23.31
N SER A 60 -0.71 -10.45 24.42
CA SER A 60 -1.03 -9.24 25.17
C SER A 60 -0.79 -7.96 24.36
N ILE A 61 0.26 -7.96 23.54
CA ILE A 61 0.57 -6.84 22.62
C ILE A 61 -0.55 -6.67 21.60
N GLY A 62 -1.01 -7.76 20.99
CA GLY A 62 -2.14 -7.73 20.06
C GLY A 62 -3.44 -7.25 20.70
N LYS A 63 -3.75 -7.75 21.90
CA LYS A 63 -4.96 -7.34 22.65
C LYS A 63 -4.97 -5.84 22.99
N LYS A 64 -3.83 -5.24 23.33
CA LYS A 64 -3.72 -3.79 23.57
C LYS A 64 -4.10 -2.96 22.35
N ALA A 65 -3.82 -3.46 21.14
CA ALA A 65 -4.16 -2.79 19.90
C ALA A 65 -5.62 -2.99 19.47
N GLU A 66 -6.28 -4.08 19.91
CA GLU A 66 -7.63 -4.46 19.48
C GLU A 66 -8.70 -3.39 19.76
N GLY A 67 -8.64 -2.77 20.93
CA GLY A 67 -9.57 -1.69 21.29
C GLY A 67 -9.41 -0.45 20.40
N LYS A 68 -8.18 -0.13 20.01
CA LYS A 68 -7.90 0.96 19.07
C LYS A 68 -8.35 0.61 17.66
N ALA A 69 -8.13 -0.62 17.21
CA ALA A 69 -8.56 -1.10 15.91
C ALA A 69 -10.10 -1.08 15.79
N LYS A 70 -10.81 -1.58 16.79
CA LYS A 70 -12.29 -1.56 16.81
C LYS A 70 -12.85 -0.14 16.76
N LYS A 71 -12.26 0.81 17.52
CA LYS A 71 -12.66 2.23 17.47
C LYS A 71 -12.42 2.84 16.09
N HIS A 72 -11.28 2.55 15.48
CA HIS A 72 -10.92 3.01 14.16
C HIS A 72 -11.90 2.45 13.12
N GLU A 73 -12.13 1.15 13.12
CA GLU A 73 -13.05 0.47 12.21
C GLU A 73 -14.49 1.01 12.32
N SER A 74 -15.00 1.21 13.53
CA SER A 74 -16.36 1.75 13.74
C SER A 74 -16.49 3.20 13.22
N LYS A 75 -15.43 4.01 13.36
CA LYS A 75 -15.38 5.37 12.85
C LYS A 75 -15.40 5.39 11.32
N TYR A 76 -14.60 4.54 10.69
CA TYR A 76 -14.52 4.46 9.22
C TYR A 76 -15.77 3.84 8.60
N LYS A 77 -16.34 2.79 9.18
CA LYS A 77 -17.63 2.22 8.72
C LYS A 77 -18.74 3.26 8.69
N LYS A 78 -18.78 4.20 9.65
CA LYS A 78 -19.75 5.31 9.64
C LYS A 78 -19.52 6.29 8.49
N ILE A 79 -18.26 6.59 8.16
CA ILE A 79 -17.91 7.54 7.09
C ILE A 79 -18.28 6.98 5.70
N PHE A 80 -18.03 5.69 5.47
CA PHE A 80 -18.21 5.07 4.15
C PHE A 80 -19.58 4.43 3.92
N LYS A 81 -20.32 4.12 4.97
CA LYS A 81 -21.66 3.51 4.86
C LYS A 81 -22.69 4.36 4.11
N ASN A 82 -22.45 5.66 4.01
CA ASN A 82 -23.35 6.63 3.36
C ASN A 82 -22.92 7.05 1.93
N SER A 83 -21.85 6.49 1.39
CA SER A 83 -21.42 6.81 0.02
C SER A 83 -22.18 5.98 -1.02
N SER A 84 -23.40 6.40 -1.34
CA SER A 84 -24.11 5.86 -2.51
C SER A 84 -23.37 6.28 -3.78
N LEU A 85 -23.06 5.31 -4.65
CA LEU A 85 -22.47 5.57 -5.98
C LEU A 85 -23.51 6.07 -7.01
N ARG A 86 -24.82 6.07 -6.68
CA ARG A 86 -25.88 6.53 -7.59
C ARG A 86 -25.71 7.97 -8.05
N PRO A 87 -25.46 8.96 -7.15
CA PRO A 87 -25.25 10.35 -7.58
C PRO A 87 -24.06 10.50 -8.53
N LEU A 88 -22.99 9.71 -8.29
CA LEU A 88 -21.80 9.72 -9.14
C LEU A 88 -22.11 9.20 -10.55
N LYS A 89 -22.85 8.11 -10.67
CA LYS A 89 -23.27 7.54 -11.96
C LYS A 89 -24.03 8.56 -12.79
N ASN A 90 -25.00 9.25 -12.20
CA ASN A 90 -25.78 10.28 -12.86
C ASN A 90 -24.91 11.49 -13.30
N LEU A 91 -23.94 11.90 -12.47
CA LEU A 91 -23.01 12.98 -12.82
C LEU A 91 -22.09 12.59 -13.99
N ILE A 92 -21.61 11.36 -14.01
CA ILE A 92 -20.80 10.82 -15.12
C ILE A 92 -21.61 10.78 -16.41
N GLU A 93 -22.83 10.23 -16.38
CA GLU A 93 -23.69 10.18 -17.57
C GLU A 93 -24.08 11.57 -18.06
N LYS A 94 -24.40 12.50 -17.17
CA LYS A 94 -24.64 13.90 -17.52
C LYS A 94 -23.42 14.49 -18.24
N LYS A 95 -22.23 14.33 -17.69
CA LYS A 95 -20.99 14.88 -18.27
C LYS A 95 -20.65 14.25 -19.62
N LYS A 96 -20.87 12.96 -19.74
CA LYS A 96 -20.72 12.23 -21.00
C LYS A 96 -21.68 12.79 -22.08
N ASN A 97 -22.94 12.98 -21.73
CA ASN A 97 -23.93 13.52 -22.65
C ASN A 97 -23.65 14.99 -23.05
N GLU A 98 -23.17 15.81 -22.13
CA GLU A 98 -22.68 17.16 -22.43
C GLU A 98 -21.52 17.12 -23.44
N TYR A 99 -20.55 16.23 -23.26
CA TYR A 99 -19.42 16.07 -24.16
C TYR A 99 -19.86 15.57 -25.55
N LEU A 100 -20.78 14.60 -25.60
CA LEU A 100 -21.31 14.07 -26.86
C LEU A 100 -22.07 15.11 -27.70
N LYS A 101 -22.67 16.10 -27.07
CA LYS A 101 -23.36 17.19 -27.77
C LYS A 101 -22.40 18.19 -28.42
N ASN A 102 -21.17 18.23 -28.00
CA ASN A 102 -20.18 19.21 -28.45
C ASN A 102 -18.80 18.55 -28.58
N LEU A 103 -18.74 17.52 -29.43
CA LEU A 103 -17.52 16.70 -29.65
C LEU A 103 -16.40 17.57 -30.17
N LYS A 104 -15.35 17.67 -29.37
CA LYS A 104 -14.07 18.27 -29.75
C LYS A 104 -12.95 17.25 -29.48
N PRO A 105 -11.96 17.16 -30.39
CA PRO A 105 -10.78 16.31 -30.11
C PRO A 105 -10.08 16.79 -28.83
N LEU A 106 -9.93 15.90 -27.90
CA LEU A 106 -9.22 16.15 -26.62
C LEU A 106 -8.12 15.13 -26.42
N ALA A 107 -7.02 15.56 -25.85
CA ALA A 107 -6.01 14.62 -25.36
C ALA A 107 -6.61 13.75 -24.25
N THR A 108 -6.26 12.47 -24.22
CA THR A 108 -6.78 11.50 -23.24
C THR A 108 -6.61 11.95 -21.78
N ARG A 109 -5.48 12.63 -21.46
CA ARG A 109 -5.27 13.24 -20.14
C ARG A 109 -6.30 14.31 -19.78
N LYS A 110 -6.83 15.05 -20.76
CA LYS A 110 -7.88 16.06 -20.53
C LYS A 110 -9.23 15.39 -20.26
N THR A 111 -9.56 14.35 -20.99
CA THR A 111 -10.75 13.54 -20.74
C THR A 111 -10.68 12.91 -19.35
N SER A 112 -9.53 12.36 -18.98
CA SER A 112 -9.28 11.81 -17.64
C SER A 112 -9.50 12.87 -16.55
N GLU A 113 -8.94 14.09 -16.71
CA GLU A 113 -9.12 15.20 -15.77
C GLU A 113 -10.60 15.56 -15.56
N MET A 114 -11.38 15.60 -16.65
CA MET A 114 -12.81 15.92 -16.58
C MET A 114 -13.58 14.89 -15.73
N PHE A 115 -13.28 13.60 -15.89
CA PHE A 115 -13.88 12.55 -15.05
C PHE A 115 -13.32 12.55 -13.64
N LEU A 116 -12.04 12.79 -13.49
CA LEU A 116 -11.36 12.85 -12.19
C LEU A 116 -11.95 13.97 -11.32
N ASP A 117 -12.32 15.12 -11.88
CA ASP A 117 -12.96 16.20 -11.13
C ASP A 117 -14.33 15.81 -10.56
N ILE A 118 -15.01 14.86 -11.20
CA ILE A 118 -16.28 14.30 -10.69
C ILE A 118 -15.99 13.28 -9.57
N VAL A 119 -15.11 12.31 -9.84
CA VAL A 119 -14.87 11.20 -8.92
C VAL A 119 -14.06 11.60 -7.70
N SER A 120 -13.25 12.66 -7.78
CA SER A 120 -12.48 13.19 -6.64
C SER A 120 -13.34 13.74 -5.49
N LYS A 121 -14.64 13.90 -5.73
CA LYS A 121 -15.62 14.23 -4.68
C LYS A 121 -16.03 13.04 -3.82
N LEU A 122 -15.65 11.83 -4.21
CA LEU A 122 -15.84 10.64 -3.38
C LEU A 122 -14.96 10.72 -2.12
N PRO A 123 -15.53 10.46 -0.94
CA PRO A 123 -14.80 10.62 0.32
C PRO A 123 -13.67 9.59 0.51
N ASN A 124 -13.71 8.51 -0.25
CA ASN A 124 -12.73 7.43 -0.16
C ASN A 124 -11.73 7.41 -1.34
N LEU A 125 -11.77 8.39 -2.24
CA LEU A 125 -10.75 8.50 -3.29
C LEU A 125 -9.59 9.36 -2.80
N ILE A 126 -8.38 8.83 -2.90
CA ILE A 126 -7.14 9.55 -2.59
C ILE A 126 -6.17 9.40 -3.77
N GLY A 127 -5.60 10.48 -4.22
CA GLY A 127 -4.78 10.47 -5.41
C GLY A 127 -3.45 11.15 -5.30
N GLY A 128 -2.69 11.09 -6.37
CA GLY A 128 -1.41 11.78 -6.44
C GLY A 128 -0.68 11.60 -7.77
N SER A 129 0.50 12.14 -7.83
CA SER A 129 1.38 12.01 -9.00
C SER A 129 2.85 11.97 -8.58
N ALA A 130 3.64 11.26 -9.37
CA ALA A 130 5.10 11.26 -9.27
C ALA A 130 5.67 12.49 -10.01
N ASP A 131 5.39 13.67 -9.45
CA ASP A 131 5.86 14.99 -9.91
C ASP A 131 5.44 15.42 -11.34
N LEU A 132 4.37 14.81 -11.84
CA LEU A 132 3.86 15.07 -13.20
C LEU A 132 2.43 15.63 -13.21
N ALA A 133 1.92 16.13 -12.09
CA ALA A 133 0.52 16.54 -11.92
C ALA A 133 0.04 17.52 -13.02
N GLY A 134 0.89 18.48 -13.41
CA GLY A 134 0.57 19.45 -14.47
C GLY A 134 0.62 18.88 -15.88
N SER A 135 1.37 17.80 -16.09
CA SER A 135 1.56 17.18 -17.41
C SER A 135 0.56 16.06 -17.68
N ASN A 136 0.21 15.28 -16.67
CA ASN A 136 -0.74 14.16 -16.77
C ASN A 136 -2.16 14.51 -16.29
N ASN A 137 -2.37 15.74 -15.80
CA ASN A 137 -3.66 16.25 -15.34
C ASN A 137 -4.34 15.40 -14.24
N THR A 138 -3.55 14.86 -13.34
CA THR A 138 -4.05 14.02 -12.24
C THR A 138 -4.50 14.82 -11.01
N LYS A 139 -4.40 16.16 -11.06
CA LYS A 139 -4.84 17.06 -10.00
C LYS A 139 -5.89 18.02 -10.52
N THR A 140 -7.08 18.02 -9.96
CA THR A 140 -8.18 18.92 -10.29
C THR A 140 -8.37 20.02 -9.22
N LYS A 141 -9.27 20.96 -9.46
CA LYS A 141 -9.59 22.05 -8.51
C LYS A 141 -10.19 21.54 -7.20
N SER A 142 -10.86 20.39 -7.22
CA SER A 142 -11.49 19.78 -6.04
C SER A 142 -10.48 19.09 -5.10
N HIS A 143 -9.25 18.89 -5.51
CA HIS A 143 -8.24 18.24 -4.69
C HIS A 143 -7.63 19.16 -3.62
N LYS A 144 -7.52 18.64 -2.42
CA LYS A 144 -6.82 19.26 -1.30
C LYS A 144 -5.53 18.51 -1.04
N ILE A 145 -4.41 19.23 -0.99
CA ILE A 145 -3.08 18.62 -0.81
C ILE A 145 -2.92 18.17 0.64
N ILE A 146 -2.45 16.94 0.82
CA ILE A 146 -2.00 16.43 2.13
C ILE A 146 -0.64 17.04 2.45
N LYS A 147 -0.51 17.63 3.64
CA LYS A 147 0.70 18.27 4.14
C LYS A 147 1.02 17.78 5.56
N PRO A 148 2.26 17.88 6.04
CA PRO A 148 2.62 17.50 7.41
C PRO A 148 1.80 18.19 8.49
N SER A 149 1.32 19.42 8.22
CA SER A 149 0.46 20.20 9.11
C SER A 149 -1.03 19.93 8.92
N ASN A 150 -1.45 19.23 7.86
CA ASN A 150 -2.87 18.97 7.54
C ASN A 150 -3.03 17.71 6.70
N PHE A 151 -3.49 16.65 7.34
CA PHE A 151 -3.76 15.35 6.71
C PHE A 151 -5.20 15.19 6.19
N LEU A 152 -6.02 16.25 6.23
CA LEU A 152 -7.43 16.20 5.78
C LEU A 152 -7.58 16.37 4.25
N GLY A 153 -6.50 16.23 3.51
CA GLY A 153 -6.50 16.29 2.05
C GLY A 153 -6.82 14.94 1.40
N ASN A 154 -6.92 14.98 0.08
CA ASN A 154 -7.12 13.79 -0.76
C ASN A 154 -6.14 13.73 -1.95
N TYR A 155 -5.05 14.51 -1.91
CA TYR A 155 -4.02 14.52 -2.95
C TYR A 155 -2.61 14.52 -2.35
N ILE A 156 -1.77 13.61 -2.84
CA ILE A 156 -0.39 13.41 -2.39
C ILE A 156 0.57 13.79 -3.53
N HIS A 157 1.54 14.64 -3.22
CA HIS A 157 2.71 14.86 -4.08
C HIS A 157 3.78 13.82 -3.72
N TYR A 158 3.91 12.79 -4.54
CA TYR A 158 4.87 11.70 -4.31
C TYR A 158 6.31 12.10 -4.66
N GLY A 159 6.51 13.18 -5.44
CA GLY A 159 7.79 13.51 -6.04
C GLY A 159 8.19 12.50 -7.11
N VAL A 160 9.42 12.58 -7.61
CA VAL A 160 9.94 11.65 -8.62
C VAL A 160 10.24 10.29 -7.97
N ARG A 161 9.18 9.50 -7.70
CA ARG A 161 9.25 8.24 -6.94
C ARG A 161 8.15 7.28 -7.37
N GLU A 162 8.14 6.86 -8.61
CA GLU A 162 7.10 6.04 -9.22
C GLU A 162 6.91 4.71 -8.49
N HIS A 163 8.01 4.00 -8.21
CA HIS A 163 7.96 2.74 -7.46
C HIS A 163 7.39 2.92 -6.05
N ALA A 164 7.87 3.95 -5.35
CA ALA A 164 7.37 4.24 -3.99
C ALA A 164 5.92 4.71 -4.01
N MET A 165 5.49 5.49 -5.01
CA MET A 165 4.09 5.87 -5.22
C MET A 165 3.19 4.63 -5.27
N CYS A 166 3.51 3.68 -6.16
CA CYS A 166 2.73 2.45 -6.28
C CYS A 166 2.79 1.58 -5.02
N GLY A 167 3.94 1.51 -4.33
CA GLY A 167 4.06 0.81 -3.05
C GLY A 167 3.22 1.45 -1.94
N ILE A 168 3.19 2.77 -1.86
CA ILE A 168 2.36 3.53 -0.91
C ILE A 168 0.87 3.30 -1.22
N MET A 169 0.48 3.33 -2.50
CA MET A 169 -0.89 3.05 -2.91
C MET A 169 -1.32 1.64 -2.47
N ASN A 170 -0.46 0.63 -2.65
CA ASN A 170 -0.73 -0.72 -2.15
C ASN A 170 -0.94 -0.73 -0.63
N GLY A 171 -0.10 -0.02 0.12
CA GLY A 171 -0.23 0.11 1.57
C GLY A 171 -1.54 0.79 1.99
N ILE A 172 -1.95 1.85 1.30
CA ILE A 172 -3.21 2.55 1.55
C ILE A 172 -4.41 1.61 1.31
N ALA A 173 -4.41 0.88 0.19
CA ALA A 173 -5.49 -0.04 -0.15
C ALA A 173 -5.59 -1.23 0.83
N LEU A 174 -4.44 -1.74 1.31
CA LEU A 174 -4.40 -2.82 2.31
C LEU A 174 -4.86 -2.39 3.70
N HIS A 175 -4.59 -1.14 4.07
CA HIS A 175 -4.84 -0.64 5.42
C HIS A 175 -6.25 -0.07 5.61
N SER A 176 -6.91 0.33 4.53
CA SER A 176 -8.16 1.11 4.60
C SER A 176 -9.10 0.83 3.43
N ASP A 177 -10.33 1.34 3.53
CA ASP A 177 -11.31 1.33 2.44
C ASP A 177 -11.07 2.47 1.41
N LEU A 178 -9.93 3.14 1.47
CA LEU A 178 -9.57 4.16 0.50
C LEU A 178 -9.22 3.52 -0.85
N ILE A 179 -9.56 4.22 -1.91
CA ILE A 179 -9.24 3.85 -3.29
C ILE A 179 -8.12 4.79 -3.75
N PRO A 180 -6.86 4.34 -3.71
CA PRO A 180 -5.76 5.15 -4.18
C PRO A 180 -5.67 5.16 -5.70
N TYR A 181 -5.35 6.34 -6.26
CA TYR A 181 -4.89 6.45 -7.64
C TYR A 181 -3.56 7.20 -7.72
N GLY A 182 -2.75 6.87 -8.70
CA GLY A 182 -1.47 7.52 -8.96
C GLY A 182 -1.23 7.73 -10.44
N GLY A 183 -0.63 8.86 -10.79
CA GLY A 183 -0.35 9.18 -12.17
C GLY A 183 1.13 9.43 -12.42
N THR A 184 1.61 8.85 -13.51
CA THR A 184 2.91 9.12 -14.11
C THR A 184 2.80 9.01 -15.62
N PHE A 185 3.89 9.20 -16.37
CA PHE A 185 3.88 8.89 -17.81
C PHE A 185 3.96 7.38 -18.04
N LEU A 186 3.35 6.91 -19.12
CA LEU A 186 3.30 5.49 -19.45
C LEU A 186 4.70 4.85 -19.48
N ILE A 187 5.70 5.56 -20.00
CA ILE A 187 7.08 5.08 -20.05
C ILE A 187 7.65 4.80 -18.65
N PHE A 188 7.22 5.55 -17.63
CA PHE A 188 7.68 5.36 -16.25
C PHE A 188 6.94 4.25 -15.50
N SER A 189 5.96 3.62 -16.14
CA SER A 189 5.33 2.39 -15.60
C SER A 189 6.36 1.27 -15.41
N ASP A 190 7.47 1.30 -16.14
CA ASP A 190 8.57 0.35 -15.95
C ASP A 190 9.14 0.38 -14.54
N TYR A 191 9.18 1.54 -13.90
CA TYR A 191 9.58 1.66 -12.50
C TYR A 191 8.49 1.15 -11.52
N CYS A 192 7.23 1.13 -11.97
CA CYS A 192 6.08 0.72 -11.16
C CYS A 192 5.79 -0.78 -11.20
N LYS A 193 6.27 -1.49 -12.22
CA LYS A 193 5.93 -2.90 -12.52
C LYS A 193 5.92 -3.83 -11.29
N PRO A 194 6.94 -3.83 -10.40
CA PRO A 194 6.94 -4.72 -9.24
C PRO A 194 5.76 -4.44 -8.29
N SER A 195 5.45 -3.18 -8.04
CA SER A 195 4.34 -2.79 -7.16
C SER A 195 2.98 -3.02 -7.79
N ILE A 196 2.82 -2.79 -9.10
CA ILE A 196 1.59 -3.10 -9.86
C ILE A 196 1.33 -4.62 -9.83
N ARG A 197 2.37 -5.43 -10.07
CA ARG A 197 2.27 -6.88 -9.97
C ARG A 197 1.80 -7.32 -8.58
N LEU A 198 2.35 -6.74 -7.51
CA LEU A 198 1.94 -7.05 -6.15
C LEU A 198 0.49 -6.64 -5.88
N ALA A 199 0.04 -5.47 -6.35
CA ALA A 199 -1.35 -5.05 -6.25
C ALA A 199 -2.29 -6.08 -6.87
N ALA A 200 -1.97 -6.55 -8.08
CA ALA A 200 -2.74 -7.58 -8.78
C ALA A 200 -2.76 -8.91 -8.02
N MET A 201 -1.60 -9.39 -7.54
CA MET A 201 -1.49 -10.63 -6.77
C MET A 201 -2.28 -10.58 -5.45
N MET A 202 -2.24 -9.44 -4.77
CA MET A 202 -2.98 -9.18 -3.53
C MET A 202 -4.45 -8.81 -3.77
N LYS A 203 -4.89 -8.71 -5.02
CA LYS A 203 -6.25 -8.30 -5.44
C LYS A 203 -6.65 -6.95 -4.84
N GLN A 204 -5.71 -6.01 -4.77
CA GLN A 204 -5.96 -4.68 -4.21
C GLN A 204 -6.58 -3.74 -5.25
N ARG A 205 -7.48 -2.88 -4.79
CA ARG A 205 -8.10 -1.84 -5.63
C ARG A 205 -7.19 -0.62 -5.69
N VAL A 206 -6.30 -0.62 -6.67
CA VAL A 206 -5.37 0.48 -6.97
C VAL A 206 -5.58 0.92 -8.42
N ILE A 207 -5.55 2.23 -8.67
CA ILE A 207 -5.68 2.80 -10.01
C ILE A 207 -4.36 3.49 -10.38
N SER A 208 -3.68 3.00 -11.40
CA SER A 208 -2.41 3.52 -11.88
C SER A 208 -2.40 3.69 -13.40
#